data_b9a923a1b176f2a177892406b53f0a5a
#
_entry.id   b9a923a1b176f2a177892406b53f0a5a
#
_cell.length_a   1.000
_cell.length_b   1.000
_cell.length_c   1.000
_cell.angle_alpha   90.00
_cell.angle_beta   90.00
_cell.angle_gamma   90.00
#
_symmetry.space_group_name_H-M   'P 1'
#
loop_
_entity.id
_entity.type
_entity.pdbx_description
1 polymer ?
#
loop_
_entity_poly.entity_id
_entity_poly.type
_entity_poly.pdbx_seq_one_letter_code
_entity_poly.pdbx_strand_id
1 'polypeptide(L)'
;MADLKILKLLLLVLVVHLSHGVVYHGIDFVGVGYNLLTGNPDGGVEGGVDPGLNTLRQIFQLTTEPSTPVPQEVVYKLRLSCLRSQSVDIFYGAKSYQSKLSYGVESSGNGNVDLAKFSFTLSHQFQQVNSELNKNRQVIQDDETICNLGNVRFAEELAMTDGYSVTRNFAAAVCQLPVNYDVESYMRFLDEWGTHVTIQVEFGTKNIVRNQASLVEFIQHVQKSGGTGFSVGGSYMGFDASFGVNFETFKQSDKYELRFGQHQTTLHSGNATFPEPIALKVKTIVTALDPVYWRSPDVMSACPAMTTQMTSKTNNLLTALEGYAAYKMAPRATDPELKIPITWPAGTYGLVKSTSGCPSGRVTWHEGSRHQDTEDTNNKNSWSNPIHISGRFHKDDMTMNFCMKGDETISVFDVNWPAGDYCILKYGNCPTGFASGSIYWDDEDIHNHNYQSGSLPDGEFDRNTRIDFCCRGDSLPTHEIFLPTEQPFFLFKYNRECQLVHGMAVREEYLAWDDDDFANRDRTSGAHPFDDGGSKNHRLHFCYYYKP
;
A
#
# COMPACT_ATOMS: atom_id res chain seq x y z
N MET A 1 29.95 27.01 -64.58
CA MET A 1 29.10 28.00 -63.84
C MET A 1 27.95 27.33 -63.03
N ALA A 2 27.62 26.08 -63.26
CA ALA A 2 26.62 25.36 -62.46
C ALA A 2 27.15 24.90 -61.12
N ASP A 3 28.41 24.46 -61.04
CA ASP A 3 28.98 23.91 -59.81
C ASP A 3 29.19 24.94 -58.68
N LEU A 4 29.42 26.21 -59.05
CA LEU A 4 29.60 27.27 -58.04
C LEU A 4 28.28 27.69 -57.36
N LYS A 5 27.16 27.52 -58.05
CA LYS A 5 25.81 27.76 -57.49
C LYS A 5 25.36 26.66 -56.54
N ILE A 6 25.70 25.41 -56.83
CA ILE A 6 25.39 24.25 -55.96
C ILE A 6 26.25 24.30 -54.71
N LEU A 7 27.53 24.66 -54.83
CA LEU A 7 28.40 24.82 -53.66
C LEU A 7 27.97 25.96 -52.72
N LYS A 8 27.48 27.10 -53.28
CA LYS A 8 26.90 28.19 -52.52
C LYS A 8 25.58 27.82 -51.86
N LEU A 9 24.74 27.01 -52.53
CA LEU A 9 23.48 26.53 -51.97
C LEU A 9 23.74 25.53 -50.82
N LEU A 10 24.72 24.63 -51.01
CA LEU A 10 25.14 23.69 -49.95
C LEU A 10 25.77 24.42 -48.75
N LEU A 11 26.58 25.45 -48.97
CA LEU A 11 27.12 26.29 -47.90
C LEU A 11 26.02 27.08 -47.19
N LEU A 12 25.01 27.60 -47.93
CA LEU A 12 23.88 28.30 -47.31
C LEU A 12 23.02 27.36 -46.48
N VAL A 13 22.79 26.14 -46.97
CA VAL A 13 22.05 25.10 -46.22
C VAL A 13 22.86 24.64 -45.00
N LEU A 14 24.19 24.53 -45.10
CA LEU A 14 25.04 24.21 -43.95
C LEU A 14 25.09 25.36 -42.94
N VAL A 15 25.11 26.61 -43.37
CA VAL A 15 25.08 27.79 -42.47
C VAL A 15 23.73 27.97 -41.83
N VAL A 16 22.63 27.62 -42.52
CA VAL A 16 21.28 27.65 -41.95
C VAL A 16 21.09 26.49 -40.93
N HIS A 17 21.77 25.36 -41.12
CA HIS A 17 21.77 24.27 -40.12
C HIS A 17 22.70 24.53 -38.91
N LEU A 18 23.66 25.45 -39.01
CA LEU A 18 24.56 25.83 -37.93
C LEU A 18 24.05 27.02 -37.08
N SER A 19 22.90 27.60 -37.42
CA SER A 19 22.28 28.69 -36.67
C SER A 19 21.12 28.25 -35.75
N HIS A 20 20.92 26.95 -35.54
CA HIS A 20 20.11 26.52 -34.42
C HIS A 20 20.98 26.64 -33.16
N GLY A 21 20.82 27.74 -32.45
CA GLY A 21 21.46 27.95 -31.14
C GLY A 21 21.15 26.73 -30.25
N VAL A 22 22.15 26.30 -29.51
CA VAL A 22 21.97 25.25 -28.50
C VAL A 22 20.85 25.70 -27.57
N VAL A 23 19.73 24.96 -27.55
CA VAL A 23 18.63 25.24 -26.62
C VAL A 23 19.01 24.65 -25.26
N TYR A 24 19.11 25.50 -24.25
CA TYR A 24 19.39 25.10 -22.88
C TYR A 24 18.10 24.86 -22.13
N HIS A 25 17.63 23.61 -22.14
CA HIS A 25 16.38 23.20 -21.51
C HIS A 25 16.43 23.34 -19.99
N GLY A 26 15.30 23.64 -19.38
CA GLY A 26 15.13 23.68 -17.92
C GLY A 26 15.50 25.00 -17.26
N ILE A 27 16.23 25.93 -17.92
CA ILE A 27 16.65 27.23 -17.36
C ILE A 27 15.40 28.06 -17.01
N ASP A 28 14.40 28.07 -17.87
CA ASP A 28 13.16 28.85 -17.70
C ASP A 28 12.33 28.44 -16.47
N PHE A 29 12.67 27.32 -15.85
CA PHE A 29 12.00 26.81 -14.64
C PHE A 29 12.81 27.06 -13.36
N VAL A 30 14.02 27.59 -13.44
CA VAL A 30 14.84 27.93 -12.27
C VAL A 30 14.60 29.35 -11.82
N GLY A 31 14.48 29.57 -10.52
CA GLY A 31 14.23 30.88 -9.94
C GLY A 31 12.80 31.40 -10.12
N VAL A 32 11.89 30.58 -10.60
CA VAL A 32 10.47 30.92 -10.73
C VAL A 32 9.66 30.50 -9.50
N GLY A 33 8.50 31.11 -9.34
CA GLY A 33 7.56 30.74 -8.28
C GLY A 33 6.99 29.34 -8.47
N TYR A 34 6.72 28.67 -7.36
CA TYR A 34 6.05 27.37 -7.33
C TYR A 34 4.96 27.35 -6.27
N ASN A 35 3.75 26.94 -6.64
CA ASN A 35 2.66 26.76 -5.68
C ASN A 35 2.51 25.30 -5.30
N LEU A 36 2.89 24.96 -4.07
CA LEU A 36 2.90 23.58 -3.58
C LEU A 36 1.51 22.96 -3.49
N LEU A 37 0.45 23.76 -3.30
CA LEU A 37 -0.93 23.24 -3.21
C LEU A 37 -1.50 22.81 -4.58
N THR A 38 -1.10 23.50 -5.64
CA THR A 38 -1.58 23.24 -7.01
C THR A 38 -0.61 22.45 -7.86
N GLY A 39 0.60 22.19 -7.33
CA GLY A 39 1.62 21.41 -8.01
C GLY A 39 1.17 19.98 -8.31
N ASN A 40 1.75 19.40 -9.35
CA ASN A 40 1.65 17.97 -9.66
C ASN A 40 2.83 17.55 -10.55
N PRO A 41 3.84 16.90 -9.97
CA PRO A 41 5.03 16.47 -10.74
C PRO A 41 4.75 15.41 -11.79
N ASP A 42 3.58 14.75 -11.78
CA ASP A 42 3.15 13.86 -12.89
C ASP A 42 2.62 14.63 -14.09
N GLY A 43 2.55 15.96 -14.01
CA GLY A 43 2.04 16.83 -15.06
C GLY A 43 0.53 16.98 -15.08
N GLY A 44 -0.01 17.54 -16.18
CA GLY A 44 -1.44 17.72 -16.40
C GLY A 44 -2.17 16.42 -16.75
N VAL A 45 -3.49 16.52 -17.02
CA VAL A 45 -4.37 15.37 -17.34
C VAL A 45 -3.82 14.49 -18.49
N GLU A 46 -3.11 15.12 -19.41
CA GLU A 46 -2.47 14.45 -20.56
C GLU A 46 -0.93 14.38 -20.43
N GLY A 47 -0.40 14.66 -19.24
CA GLY A 47 1.00 14.88 -19.01
C GLY A 47 1.38 16.36 -19.13
N GLY A 48 2.68 16.68 -19.35
CA GLY A 48 3.18 18.03 -19.54
C GLY A 48 3.75 18.66 -18.28
N VAL A 49 3.94 19.98 -18.30
CA VAL A 49 4.61 20.73 -17.24
C VAL A 49 3.78 20.73 -15.95
N ASP A 50 4.46 20.59 -14.82
CA ASP A 50 3.87 20.68 -13.48
C ASP A 50 3.07 22.00 -13.32
N PRO A 51 1.77 21.94 -13.02
CA PRO A 51 0.91 23.14 -12.90
C PRO A 51 1.26 24.02 -11.71
N GLY A 52 2.09 23.56 -10.78
CA GLY A 52 2.62 24.37 -9.69
C GLY A 52 3.65 25.40 -10.12
N LEU A 53 4.30 25.18 -11.28
CA LEU A 53 5.31 26.09 -11.82
C LEU A 53 4.68 27.37 -12.39
N ASN A 54 5.08 28.51 -11.86
CA ASN A 54 4.67 29.82 -12.35
C ASN A 54 5.79 30.49 -13.15
N THR A 55 5.96 30.06 -14.41
CA THR A 55 7.04 30.53 -15.29
C THR A 55 6.96 32.01 -15.64
N LEU A 56 5.83 32.66 -15.41
CA LEU A 56 5.65 34.12 -15.60
C LEU A 56 6.13 34.94 -14.40
N ARG A 57 6.51 34.30 -13.29
CA ARG A 57 6.90 34.94 -12.03
C ARG A 57 8.33 34.57 -11.66
N GLN A 58 9.28 35.18 -12.41
CA GLN A 58 10.71 35.07 -12.11
C GLN A 58 11.04 35.79 -10.80
N ILE A 59 11.49 35.06 -9.80
CA ILE A 59 11.85 35.57 -8.46
C ILE A 59 13.33 35.93 -8.42
N PHE A 60 14.22 34.99 -8.80
CA PHE A 60 15.66 35.27 -8.88
C PHE A 60 16.04 35.80 -10.25
N GLN A 61 16.86 36.86 -10.27
CA GLN A 61 17.40 37.41 -11.51
C GLN A 61 18.34 36.40 -12.17
N LEU A 62 18.11 36.10 -13.44
CA LEU A 62 19.01 35.31 -14.27
C LEU A 62 19.55 36.24 -15.37
N THR A 63 20.88 36.35 -15.45
CA THR A 63 21.59 37.28 -16.36
C THR A 63 22.30 36.50 -17.44
N THR A 64 21.87 36.65 -18.68
CA THR A 64 22.52 36.06 -19.86
C THR A 64 23.38 37.09 -20.54
N GLU A 65 24.63 36.74 -20.84
CA GLU A 65 25.53 37.56 -21.68
C GLU A 65 25.50 37.07 -23.13
N PRO A 66 25.72 37.95 -24.12
CA PRO A 66 25.70 37.54 -25.53
C PRO A 66 26.69 36.42 -25.89
N SER A 67 27.77 36.29 -25.08
CA SER A 67 28.82 35.27 -25.27
C SER A 67 28.57 33.98 -24.51
N THR A 68 27.67 33.98 -23.51
CA THR A 68 27.38 32.85 -22.63
C THR A 68 25.85 32.64 -22.51
N PRO A 69 25.29 31.72 -23.29
CA PRO A 69 23.86 31.52 -23.30
C PRO A 69 23.30 30.90 -22.03
N VAL A 70 24.14 30.40 -21.13
CA VAL A 70 23.78 29.94 -19.78
C VAL A 70 23.96 31.11 -18.81
N PRO A 71 22.92 31.51 -18.04
CA PRO A 71 23.04 32.54 -17.02
C PRO A 71 24.15 32.22 -16.00
N GLN A 72 24.86 33.26 -15.56
CA GLN A 72 25.94 33.09 -14.59
C GLN A 72 25.45 32.58 -13.22
N GLU A 73 24.20 32.81 -12.88
CA GLU A 73 23.56 32.41 -11.62
C GLU A 73 23.17 30.93 -11.58
N VAL A 74 23.34 30.18 -12.68
CA VAL A 74 22.95 28.77 -12.74
C VAL A 74 24.13 27.86 -13.11
N VAL A 75 24.09 26.67 -12.53
CA VAL A 75 24.96 25.55 -12.92
C VAL A 75 24.17 24.62 -13.79
N TYR A 76 24.56 24.51 -15.06
CA TYR A 76 23.91 23.67 -16.07
C TYR A 76 24.71 22.39 -16.31
N LYS A 77 24.07 21.24 -16.22
CA LYS A 77 24.70 19.94 -16.48
C LYS A 77 23.84 19.15 -17.47
N LEU A 78 24.34 19.04 -18.69
CA LEU A 78 23.73 18.16 -19.70
C LEU A 78 24.34 16.76 -19.59
N ARG A 79 23.52 15.74 -19.75
CA ARG A 79 23.95 14.35 -19.90
C ARG A 79 24.03 14.00 -21.38
N LEU A 80 25.13 13.37 -21.78
CA LEU A 80 25.35 12.93 -23.17
C LEU A 80 24.48 11.73 -23.53
N SER A 81 23.98 11.00 -22.54
CA SER A 81 23.09 9.88 -22.71
C SER A 81 22.00 9.91 -21.64
N CYS A 82 20.83 9.40 -22.00
CA CYS A 82 19.72 9.24 -21.10
C CYS A 82 20.10 8.36 -19.90
N LEU A 83 20.01 8.91 -18.70
CA LEU A 83 20.05 8.10 -17.48
C LEU A 83 18.63 7.59 -17.21
N ARG A 84 18.39 6.32 -17.52
CA ARG A 84 17.08 5.67 -17.27
C ARG A 84 16.95 5.23 -15.82
N SER A 85 15.81 5.52 -15.25
CA SER A 85 15.34 4.91 -14.01
C SER A 85 13.94 4.33 -14.22
N GLN A 86 13.64 3.26 -13.52
CA GLN A 86 12.32 2.65 -13.49
C GLN A 86 11.90 2.49 -12.05
N SER A 87 10.68 2.88 -11.75
CA SER A 87 10.06 2.66 -10.45
C SER A 87 8.63 2.17 -10.64
N VAL A 88 8.13 1.50 -9.63
CA VAL A 88 6.72 1.11 -9.57
C VAL A 88 6.19 1.55 -8.22
N ASP A 89 5.17 2.39 -8.26
CA ASP A 89 4.53 2.95 -7.08
C ASP A 89 3.08 2.48 -7.00
N ILE A 90 2.65 2.14 -5.79
CA ILE A 90 1.26 1.80 -5.53
C ILE A 90 0.69 2.74 -4.50
N PHE A 91 -0.53 3.17 -4.77
CA PHE A 91 -1.26 4.03 -3.85
C PHE A 91 -2.76 3.67 -3.85
N TYR A 92 -3.35 3.82 -2.68
CA TYR A 92 -4.72 3.42 -2.38
C TYR A 92 -5.53 4.53 -1.70
N GLY A 93 -4.94 5.70 -1.55
CA GLY A 93 -5.58 6.87 -0.96
C GLY A 93 -4.81 8.16 -1.25
N ALA A 94 -5.37 9.28 -0.82
CA ALA A 94 -4.82 10.60 -1.09
C ALA A 94 -3.42 10.81 -0.48
N LYS A 95 -3.17 10.28 0.72
CA LYS A 95 -1.88 10.43 1.41
C LYS A 95 -0.78 9.61 0.74
N SER A 96 -1.06 8.37 0.35
CA SER A 96 -0.10 7.53 -0.37
C SER A 96 0.22 8.12 -1.75
N TYR A 97 -0.77 8.67 -2.46
CA TYR A 97 -0.53 9.40 -3.71
C TYR A 97 0.27 10.69 -3.49
N GLN A 98 -0.05 11.48 -2.47
CA GLN A 98 0.74 12.65 -2.08
C GLN A 98 2.22 12.29 -1.81
N SER A 99 2.45 11.19 -1.12
CA SER A 99 3.81 10.68 -0.84
C SER A 99 4.54 10.33 -2.13
N LYS A 100 3.89 9.69 -3.10
CA LYS A 100 4.46 9.39 -4.42
C LYS A 100 4.86 10.68 -5.15
N LEU A 101 3.98 11.67 -5.20
CA LEU A 101 4.25 12.95 -5.86
C LEU A 101 5.41 13.71 -5.18
N SER A 102 5.58 13.55 -3.87
CA SER A 102 6.66 14.20 -3.13
C SER A 102 8.06 13.74 -3.52
N TYR A 103 8.20 12.59 -4.17
CA TYR A 103 9.48 12.19 -4.78
C TYR A 103 9.87 13.06 -5.98
N GLY A 104 8.89 13.63 -6.68
CA GLY A 104 9.11 14.55 -7.79
C GLY A 104 9.35 16.00 -7.37
N VAL A 105 9.03 16.37 -6.10
CA VAL A 105 9.23 17.73 -5.59
C VAL A 105 9.85 17.70 -4.19
N GLU A 106 11.16 17.93 -4.10
CA GLU A 106 11.86 18.09 -2.83
C GLU A 106 11.64 19.51 -2.31
N SER A 107 10.88 19.66 -1.24
CA SER A 107 10.64 20.95 -0.60
C SER A 107 11.49 21.12 0.66
N SER A 108 12.21 22.24 0.76
CA SER A 108 13.03 22.59 1.92
C SER A 108 12.95 24.10 2.23
N GLY A 109 13.43 24.53 3.38
CA GLY A 109 13.52 25.92 3.76
C GLY A 109 13.30 26.18 5.25
N ASN A 110 13.54 27.40 5.69
CA ASN A 110 13.35 27.83 7.07
C ASN A 110 11.86 28.01 7.39
N GLY A 111 11.37 27.24 8.33
CA GLY A 111 10.01 27.30 8.85
C GLY A 111 9.37 25.92 8.94
N ASN A 112 8.84 25.59 10.12
CA ASN A 112 7.94 24.46 10.33
C ASN A 112 6.59 24.74 9.68
N VAL A 113 6.55 24.88 8.36
CA VAL A 113 5.31 25.17 7.66
C VAL A 113 4.53 23.89 7.49
N ASP A 114 3.38 23.82 8.12
CA ASP A 114 2.43 22.68 8.03
C ASP A 114 1.89 22.48 6.59
N LEU A 115 2.31 23.35 5.67
CA LEU A 115 1.88 23.38 4.27
C LEU A 115 2.19 22.05 3.54
N ALA A 116 3.27 21.38 3.91
CA ALA A 116 3.64 20.07 3.33
C ALA A 116 2.53 19.02 3.48
N LYS A 117 1.70 19.11 4.53
CA LYS A 117 0.56 18.20 4.76
C LYS A 117 -0.57 18.38 3.74
N PHE A 118 -0.55 19.48 3.00
CA PHE A 118 -1.55 19.85 2.01
C PHE A 118 -0.97 19.92 0.59
N SER A 119 0.29 19.47 0.40
CA SER A 119 0.93 19.49 -0.92
C SER A 119 0.05 18.81 -1.96
N PHE A 120 -0.05 19.43 -3.13
CA PHE A 120 -0.74 18.93 -4.33
C PHE A 120 -2.26 18.83 -4.25
N THR A 121 -2.87 18.99 -3.06
CA THR A 121 -4.30 18.66 -2.84
C THR A 121 -5.29 19.55 -3.60
N LEU A 122 -4.87 20.72 -4.09
CA LEU A 122 -5.68 21.58 -4.95
C LEU A 122 -5.41 21.38 -6.44
N SER A 123 -4.45 20.52 -6.81
CA SER A 123 -4.23 20.15 -8.21
C SER A 123 -5.44 19.39 -8.76
N HIS A 124 -5.85 19.72 -9.97
CA HIS A 124 -6.97 19.04 -10.63
C HIS A 124 -6.74 17.54 -10.77
N GLN A 125 -5.52 17.14 -11.16
CA GLN A 125 -5.14 15.73 -11.32
C GLN A 125 -5.15 14.99 -9.99
N PHE A 126 -4.66 15.65 -8.92
CA PHE A 126 -4.72 15.07 -7.58
C PHE A 126 -6.16 14.79 -7.15
N GLN A 127 -7.05 15.75 -7.38
CA GLN A 127 -8.46 15.60 -7.03
C GLN A 127 -9.16 14.51 -7.85
N GLN A 128 -8.81 14.39 -9.12
CA GLN A 128 -9.30 13.30 -9.99
C GLN A 128 -8.86 11.93 -9.48
N VAL A 129 -7.55 11.73 -9.25
CA VAL A 129 -6.99 10.49 -8.70
C VAL A 129 -7.58 10.18 -7.33
N ASN A 130 -7.69 11.18 -6.46
CA ASN A 130 -8.31 11.02 -5.14
C ASN A 130 -9.78 10.59 -5.24
N SER A 131 -10.52 11.09 -6.23
CA SER A 131 -11.90 10.65 -6.48
C SER A 131 -11.97 9.18 -6.89
N GLU A 132 -11.06 8.72 -7.75
CA GLU A 132 -10.98 7.31 -8.17
C GLU A 132 -10.65 6.39 -6.99
N LEU A 133 -9.68 6.76 -6.17
CA LEU A 133 -9.27 5.99 -4.99
C LEU A 133 -10.38 5.90 -3.94
N ASN A 134 -10.99 7.03 -3.58
CA ASN A 134 -11.93 7.10 -2.46
C ASN A 134 -13.37 6.71 -2.84
N LYS A 135 -13.86 7.15 -3.99
CA LYS A 135 -15.25 6.85 -4.42
C LYS A 135 -15.36 5.47 -5.04
N ASN A 136 -14.41 5.12 -5.90
CA ASN A 136 -14.44 3.87 -6.66
C ASN A 136 -13.73 2.72 -5.93
N ARG A 137 -13.10 2.99 -4.77
CA ARG A 137 -12.32 2.02 -4.00
C ARG A 137 -11.33 1.27 -4.88
N GLN A 138 -10.56 2.01 -5.65
CA GLN A 138 -9.52 1.45 -6.51
C GLN A 138 -8.16 1.52 -5.83
N VAL A 139 -7.28 0.65 -6.26
CA VAL A 139 -5.84 0.71 -6.03
C VAL A 139 -5.20 1.03 -7.37
N ILE A 140 -4.28 1.98 -7.37
CA ILE A 140 -3.58 2.43 -8.57
C ILE A 140 -2.12 2.02 -8.47
N GLN A 141 -1.60 1.50 -9.56
CA GLN A 141 -0.19 1.21 -9.76
C GLN A 141 0.32 2.06 -10.90
N ASP A 142 1.39 2.80 -10.65
CA ASP A 142 2.15 3.52 -11.66
C ASP A 142 3.47 2.82 -11.94
N ASP A 143 3.64 2.37 -13.17
CA ASP A 143 4.92 1.92 -13.72
C ASP A 143 5.57 3.12 -14.40
N GLU A 144 6.55 3.72 -13.72
CA GLU A 144 7.21 4.95 -14.15
C GLU A 144 8.56 4.66 -14.81
N THR A 145 8.77 5.23 -15.97
CA THR A 145 10.07 5.22 -16.66
C THR A 145 10.52 6.66 -16.89
N ILE A 146 11.62 7.02 -16.28
CA ILE A 146 12.26 8.35 -16.43
C ILE A 146 13.51 8.23 -17.26
N CYS A 147 13.70 9.20 -18.15
CA CYS A 147 14.93 9.42 -18.87
C CYS A 147 15.47 10.81 -18.50
N ASN A 148 16.41 10.88 -17.57
CA ASN A 148 17.03 12.13 -17.14
C ASN A 148 18.11 12.56 -18.16
N LEU A 149 17.90 13.72 -18.78
CA LEU A 149 18.80 14.32 -19.78
C LEU A 149 19.71 15.39 -19.17
N GLY A 150 19.46 15.83 -17.94
CA GLY A 150 20.30 16.80 -17.27
C GLY A 150 19.65 17.48 -16.09
N ASN A 151 20.39 18.39 -15.50
CA ASN A 151 19.85 19.27 -14.46
C ASN A 151 20.38 20.69 -14.61
N VAL A 152 19.62 21.62 -14.08
CA VAL A 152 19.98 23.02 -13.91
C VAL A 152 19.63 23.44 -12.48
N ARG A 153 20.57 24.11 -11.79
CA ARG A 153 20.35 24.59 -10.44
C ARG A 153 20.82 26.04 -10.27
N PHE A 154 20.17 26.78 -9.42
CA PHE A 154 20.61 28.08 -8.96
C PHE A 154 21.87 27.91 -8.08
N ALA A 155 22.92 28.68 -8.33
CA ALA A 155 24.21 28.59 -7.63
C ALA A 155 24.18 29.43 -6.35
N GLU A 156 23.37 29.04 -5.38
CA GLU A 156 23.15 29.77 -4.11
C GLU A 156 24.48 30.07 -3.37
N GLU A 157 25.44 29.15 -3.47
CA GLU A 157 26.74 29.27 -2.85
C GLU A 157 27.56 30.47 -3.34
N LEU A 158 27.25 30.96 -4.54
CA LEU A 158 27.92 32.12 -5.14
C LEU A 158 27.17 33.44 -4.94
N ALA A 159 25.94 33.39 -4.39
CA ALA A 159 25.10 34.58 -4.27
C ALA A 159 25.76 35.72 -3.46
N MET A 160 26.55 35.39 -2.45
CA MET A 160 27.26 36.38 -1.62
C MET A 160 28.40 37.06 -2.36
N THR A 161 29.20 36.28 -3.11
CA THR A 161 30.41 36.75 -3.79
C THR A 161 30.09 37.46 -5.10
N ASP A 162 29.13 36.94 -5.84
CA ASP A 162 28.83 37.38 -7.21
C ASP A 162 27.66 38.36 -7.29
N GLY A 163 27.05 38.68 -6.14
CA GLY A 163 26.03 39.73 -6.03
C GLY A 163 24.68 39.34 -6.66
N TYR A 164 24.34 38.06 -6.62
CA TYR A 164 23.03 37.60 -7.13
C TYR A 164 21.88 38.29 -6.45
N SER A 165 20.80 38.52 -7.17
CA SER A 165 19.65 39.32 -6.67
C SER A 165 18.32 38.71 -7.05
N VAL A 166 17.27 39.12 -6.35
CA VAL A 166 15.90 38.96 -6.80
C VAL A 166 15.62 39.86 -8.00
N THR A 167 14.57 39.57 -8.75
CA THR A 167 14.14 40.45 -9.84
C THR A 167 13.55 41.74 -9.30
N ARG A 168 13.62 42.82 -10.09
CA ARG A 168 13.01 44.11 -9.77
C ARG A 168 11.51 44.02 -9.55
N ASN A 169 10.82 43.16 -10.34
CA ASN A 169 9.37 42.97 -10.23
C ASN A 169 9.02 42.27 -8.90
N PHE A 170 9.74 41.24 -8.49
CA PHE A 170 9.55 40.60 -7.20
C PHE A 170 9.81 41.59 -6.05
N ALA A 171 10.91 42.36 -6.12
CA ALA A 171 11.22 43.38 -5.12
C ALA A 171 10.11 44.42 -4.98
N ALA A 172 9.56 44.90 -6.10
CA ALA A 172 8.45 45.84 -6.10
C ALA A 172 7.18 45.22 -5.47
N ALA A 173 6.88 43.98 -5.78
CA ALA A 173 5.72 43.28 -5.18
C ALA A 173 5.88 43.09 -3.66
N VAL A 174 7.08 42.68 -3.19
CA VAL A 174 7.37 42.60 -1.75
C VAL A 174 7.30 43.98 -1.09
N CYS A 175 7.72 45.03 -1.80
CA CYS A 175 7.64 46.41 -1.28
C CYS A 175 6.20 46.87 -0.99
N GLN A 176 5.23 46.43 -1.79
CA GLN A 176 3.82 46.76 -1.63
C GLN A 176 3.16 46.04 -0.45
N LEU A 177 3.77 44.97 0.06
CA LEU A 177 3.25 44.26 1.24
C LEU A 177 3.26 45.19 2.47
N PRO A 178 2.18 45.24 3.25
CA PRO A 178 2.12 46.06 4.46
C PRO A 178 3.04 45.51 5.55
N VAL A 179 3.65 46.42 6.34
CA VAL A 179 4.52 46.05 7.47
C VAL A 179 3.71 45.37 8.59
N ASN A 180 2.50 45.83 8.81
CA ASN A 180 1.55 45.15 9.69
C ASN A 180 0.88 44.02 8.90
N TYR A 181 0.77 42.83 9.52
CA TYR A 181 0.18 41.67 8.85
C TYR A 181 -1.27 41.96 8.38
N ASP A 182 -1.48 41.86 7.09
CA ASP A 182 -2.78 41.91 6.45
C ASP A 182 -3.01 40.65 5.63
N VAL A 183 -3.98 39.86 6.05
CA VAL A 183 -4.23 38.51 5.49
C VAL A 183 -4.43 38.56 3.98
N GLU A 184 -5.29 39.47 3.50
CA GLU A 184 -5.66 39.53 2.09
C GLU A 184 -4.46 39.88 1.19
N SER A 185 -3.65 40.86 1.59
CA SER A 185 -2.45 41.28 0.84
C SER A 185 -1.41 40.17 0.75
N TYR A 186 -1.15 39.46 1.86
CA TYR A 186 -0.16 38.38 1.89
C TYR A 186 -0.66 37.13 1.18
N MET A 187 -1.94 36.77 1.28
CA MET A 187 -2.51 35.63 0.57
C MET A 187 -2.54 35.86 -0.95
N ARG A 188 -2.88 37.06 -1.40
CA ARG A 188 -2.81 37.46 -2.81
C ARG A 188 -1.38 37.40 -3.35
N PHE A 189 -0.40 37.81 -2.54
CA PHE A 189 1.01 37.70 -2.90
C PHE A 189 1.42 36.25 -3.12
N LEU A 190 1.01 35.33 -2.22
CA LEU A 190 1.26 33.89 -2.37
C LEU A 190 0.53 33.29 -3.57
N ASP A 191 -0.68 33.73 -3.88
CA ASP A 191 -1.40 33.32 -5.08
C ASP A 191 -0.66 33.73 -6.37
N GLU A 192 -0.06 34.91 -6.36
CA GLU A 192 0.63 35.47 -7.53
C GLU A 192 2.05 34.94 -7.71
N TRP A 193 2.82 34.82 -6.64
CA TRP A 193 4.24 34.49 -6.68
C TRP A 193 4.53 33.05 -6.29
N GLY A 194 3.56 32.31 -5.79
CA GLY A 194 3.74 30.95 -5.29
C GLY A 194 4.11 30.89 -3.80
N THR A 195 4.13 29.68 -3.28
CA THR A 195 4.53 29.39 -1.89
C THR A 195 6.02 29.11 -1.76
N HIS A 196 6.65 28.73 -2.86
CA HIS A 196 8.05 28.33 -2.98
C HIS A 196 8.71 28.99 -4.19
N VAL A 197 10.03 28.93 -4.22
CA VAL A 197 10.86 29.27 -5.39
C VAL A 197 11.63 28.02 -5.84
N THR A 198 11.66 27.78 -7.13
CA THR A 198 12.38 26.64 -7.72
C THR A 198 13.86 26.91 -7.77
N ILE A 199 14.67 26.06 -7.12
CA ILE A 199 16.13 26.21 -7.06
C ILE A 199 16.88 25.19 -7.89
N GLN A 200 16.24 24.07 -8.25
CA GLN A 200 16.83 23.06 -9.13
C GLN A 200 15.73 22.38 -9.93
N VAL A 201 16.05 22.05 -11.17
CA VAL A 201 15.20 21.32 -12.09
C VAL A 201 16.00 20.17 -12.69
N GLU A 202 15.50 18.97 -12.62
CA GLU A 202 15.93 17.89 -13.47
C GLU A 202 15.00 17.84 -14.68
N PHE A 203 15.56 17.71 -15.87
CA PHE A 203 14.80 17.72 -17.10
C PHE A 203 15.04 16.47 -17.94
N GLY A 204 14.01 16.06 -18.66
CA GLY A 204 14.06 14.82 -19.44
C GLY A 204 12.71 14.41 -19.98
N THR A 205 12.48 13.11 -20.04
CA THR A 205 11.19 12.53 -20.39
C THR A 205 10.72 11.62 -19.27
N LYS A 206 9.42 11.64 -19.02
CA LYS A 206 8.74 10.78 -18.05
C LYS A 206 7.59 10.07 -18.76
N ASN A 207 7.51 8.76 -18.56
CA ASN A 207 6.41 7.95 -19.04
C ASN A 207 5.87 7.14 -17.87
N ILE A 208 4.59 7.31 -17.57
CA ILE A 208 3.89 6.59 -16.50
C ILE A 208 2.79 5.75 -17.15
N VAL A 209 2.86 4.45 -16.92
CA VAL A 209 1.79 3.52 -17.25
C VAL A 209 1.00 3.28 -15.99
N ARG A 210 -0.20 3.83 -15.92
CA ARG A 210 -1.11 3.75 -14.77
C ARG A 210 -2.09 2.63 -14.95
N ASN A 211 -2.04 1.65 -14.05
CA ASN A 211 -2.93 0.51 -13.99
C ASN A 211 -3.87 0.65 -12.79
N GLN A 212 -5.12 0.20 -12.95
CA GLN A 212 -6.12 0.27 -11.88
C GLN A 212 -6.67 -1.14 -11.60
N ALA A 213 -6.91 -1.43 -10.33
CA ALA A 213 -7.61 -2.64 -9.89
C ALA A 213 -8.62 -2.30 -8.80
N SER A 214 -9.67 -3.12 -8.68
CA SER A 214 -10.53 -3.00 -7.52
C SER A 214 -9.76 -3.35 -6.26
N LEU A 215 -10.03 -2.64 -5.16
CA LEU A 215 -9.41 -2.92 -3.88
C LEU A 215 -9.60 -4.38 -3.45
N VAL A 216 -10.77 -4.96 -3.73
CA VAL A 216 -11.10 -6.36 -3.38
C VAL A 216 -10.21 -7.34 -4.15
N GLU A 217 -10.06 -7.16 -5.45
CA GLU A 217 -9.19 -8.02 -6.28
C GLU A 217 -7.73 -7.92 -5.87
N PHE A 218 -7.26 -6.71 -5.59
CA PHE A 218 -5.92 -6.45 -5.09
C PHE A 218 -5.64 -7.20 -3.79
N ILE A 219 -6.56 -7.13 -2.82
CA ILE A 219 -6.45 -7.81 -1.53
C ILE A 219 -6.43 -9.34 -1.70
N GLN A 220 -7.37 -9.89 -2.48
CA GLN A 220 -7.41 -11.33 -2.77
C GLN A 220 -6.12 -11.81 -3.42
N HIS A 221 -5.53 -10.98 -4.28
CA HIS A 221 -4.28 -11.31 -4.94
C HIS A 221 -3.09 -11.30 -3.95
N VAL A 222 -2.98 -10.30 -3.09
CA VAL A 222 -1.95 -10.22 -2.05
C VAL A 222 -2.04 -11.39 -1.07
N GLN A 223 -3.25 -11.78 -0.65
CA GLN A 223 -3.47 -12.93 0.22
C GLN A 223 -3.03 -14.24 -0.43
N LYS A 224 -3.32 -14.43 -1.72
CA LYS A 224 -2.87 -15.62 -2.48
C LYS A 224 -1.37 -15.70 -2.67
N SER A 225 -0.69 -14.57 -2.67
CA SER A 225 0.77 -14.47 -2.85
C SER A 225 1.55 -14.65 -1.54
N GLY A 226 0.87 -14.89 -0.41
CA GLY A 226 1.53 -14.99 0.91
C GLY A 226 2.06 -13.65 1.42
N GLY A 227 1.53 -12.54 0.92
CA GLY A 227 1.94 -11.20 1.32
C GLY A 227 1.61 -10.89 2.79
N THR A 228 2.61 -10.43 3.54
CA THR A 228 2.55 -10.13 4.98
C THR A 228 2.24 -8.66 5.28
N GLY A 229 1.60 -7.94 4.37
CA GLY A 229 1.36 -6.49 4.50
C GLY A 229 0.12 -6.09 5.30
N PHE A 230 -0.48 -7.01 6.06
CA PHE A 230 -1.73 -6.73 6.77
C PHE A 230 -1.53 -6.77 8.28
N SER A 231 -2.00 -5.75 8.99
CA SER A 231 -2.17 -5.78 10.44
C SER A 231 -3.59 -6.22 10.80
N VAL A 232 -3.73 -7.13 11.73
CA VAL A 232 -5.04 -7.65 12.17
C VAL A 232 -5.46 -6.96 13.46
N GLY A 233 -6.59 -6.25 13.39
CA GLY A 233 -7.25 -5.68 14.55
C GLY A 233 -8.70 -6.20 14.66
N GLY A 234 -8.93 -7.23 15.47
CA GLY A 234 -10.26 -7.82 15.63
C GLY A 234 -10.75 -8.55 14.38
N SER A 235 -12.00 -8.28 13.96
CA SER A 235 -12.63 -8.89 12.76
C SER A 235 -12.18 -8.31 11.43
N TYR A 236 -11.18 -7.46 11.41
CA TYR A 236 -10.75 -6.74 10.21
C TYR A 236 -9.25 -6.81 10.04
N MET A 237 -8.80 -7.01 8.80
CA MET A 237 -7.42 -6.77 8.41
C MET A 237 -7.28 -5.31 7.99
N GLY A 238 -6.31 -4.59 8.57
CA GLY A 238 -5.90 -3.26 8.15
C GLY A 238 -4.68 -3.32 7.23
N PHE A 239 -4.61 -2.39 6.28
CA PHE A 239 -3.41 -2.18 5.48
C PHE A 239 -2.35 -1.48 6.35
N ASP A 240 -1.15 -2.06 6.47
CA ASP A 240 -0.04 -1.43 7.16
C ASP A 240 0.79 -0.59 6.18
N ALA A 241 1.31 0.54 6.67
CA ALA A 241 2.22 1.42 5.91
C ALA A 241 3.54 0.72 5.50
N SER A 242 3.87 -0.42 6.10
CA SER A 242 5.01 -1.27 5.74
C SER A 242 4.82 -2.05 4.42
N PHE A 243 3.65 -1.96 3.80
CA PHE A 243 3.29 -2.69 2.58
C PHE A 243 4.25 -2.47 1.41
N GLY A 244 4.88 -1.30 1.32
CA GLY A 244 5.86 -0.99 0.27
C GLY A 244 7.08 -1.93 0.22
N VAL A 245 7.48 -2.52 1.34
CA VAL A 245 8.67 -3.38 1.42
C VAL A 245 8.40 -4.79 0.87
N ASN A 246 7.18 -5.30 1.02
CA ASN A 246 6.80 -6.64 0.54
C ASN A 246 6.35 -6.64 -0.93
N PHE A 247 6.18 -5.46 -1.49
CA PHE A 247 5.68 -5.27 -2.84
C PHE A 247 6.70 -5.66 -3.91
N GLU A 248 8.00 -5.50 -3.66
CA GLU A 248 9.06 -5.94 -4.58
C GLU A 248 9.03 -7.47 -4.82
N THR A 249 8.70 -8.24 -3.81
CA THR A 249 8.53 -9.69 -3.94
C THR A 249 7.30 -10.05 -4.76
N PHE A 250 6.28 -9.21 -4.70
CA PHE A 250 5.03 -9.35 -5.44
C PHE A 250 5.20 -9.06 -6.94
N LYS A 251 6.01 -8.06 -7.31
CA LYS A 251 6.34 -7.71 -8.70
C LYS A 251 7.02 -8.85 -9.48
N GLN A 252 7.75 -9.73 -8.79
CA GLN A 252 8.50 -10.81 -9.43
C GLN A 252 7.63 -12.02 -9.81
N SER A 253 6.33 -12.02 -9.49
CA SER A 253 5.44 -13.09 -9.89
C SER A 253 4.79 -12.79 -11.24
N ASP A 254 5.09 -13.60 -12.26
CA ASP A 254 4.54 -13.52 -13.64
C ASP A 254 3.00 -13.49 -13.74
N LYS A 255 2.30 -13.61 -12.61
CA LYS A 255 0.83 -13.59 -12.51
C LYS A 255 0.25 -12.19 -12.27
N TYR A 256 1.10 -11.19 -12.08
CA TYR A 256 0.70 -9.84 -11.70
C TYR A 256 0.12 -9.03 -12.86
N GLU A 257 0.75 -9.08 -14.03
CA GLU A 257 0.36 -8.29 -15.21
C GLU A 257 -1.07 -8.57 -15.72
N LEU A 258 -1.61 -9.73 -15.44
CA LEU A 258 -2.89 -10.19 -16.02
C LEU A 258 -4.14 -9.61 -15.34
N ARG A 259 -4.06 -8.95 -14.19
CA ARG A 259 -5.24 -8.50 -13.43
C ARG A 259 -5.38 -6.98 -13.25
N PHE A 260 -4.27 -6.23 -13.29
CA PHE A 260 -4.32 -4.77 -13.29
C PHE A 260 -4.67 -4.17 -14.68
N GLY A 261 -4.89 -4.97 -15.69
CA GLY A 261 -5.00 -4.57 -17.08
C GLY A 261 -6.36 -4.09 -17.60
N GLN A 262 -7.36 -3.88 -16.75
CA GLN A 262 -8.69 -3.49 -17.27
C GLN A 262 -8.83 -1.99 -17.57
N HIS A 263 -8.03 -1.13 -16.93
CA HIS A 263 -7.98 0.30 -17.23
C HIS A 263 -6.53 0.79 -17.20
N GLN A 264 -5.94 0.92 -18.37
CA GLN A 264 -4.58 1.41 -18.52
C GLN A 264 -4.61 2.85 -19.05
N THR A 265 -3.99 3.78 -18.33
CA THR A 265 -3.79 5.17 -18.79
C THR A 265 -2.29 5.43 -18.90
N THR A 266 -1.86 6.04 -19.99
CA THR A 266 -0.46 6.45 -20.15
C THR A 266 -0.36 7.95 -20.00
N LEU A 267 0.49 8.41 -19.07
CA LEU A 267 0.88 9.80 -18.92
C LEU A 267 2.29 9.97 -19.50
N HIS A 268 2.47 11.02 -20.28
CA HIS A 268 3.75 11.28 -20.93
C HIS A 268 4.13 12.74 -20.78
N SER A 269 5.37 13.02 -20.33
CA SER A 269 5.93 14.36 -20.22
C SER A 269 7.26 14.44 -20.93
N GLY A 270 7.42 15.43 -21.77
CA GLY A 270 8.63 15.72 -22.54
C GLY A 270 8.93 14.70 -23.65
N ASN A 271 9.85 15.08 -24.51
CA ASN A 271 10.45 14.19 -25.52
C ASN A 271 11.94 14.54 -25.66
N ALA A 272 12.67 13.79 -26.46
CA ALA A 272 14.12 13.98 -26.61
C ALA A 272 14.50 15.36 -27.17
N THR A 273 13.61 16.01 -27.93
CA THR A 273 13.84 17.34 -28.53
C THR A 273 13.34 18.46 -27.62
N PHE A 274 12.27 18.21 -26.88
CA PHE A 274 11.65 19.14 -25.92
C PHE A 274 11.49 18.46 -24.58
N PRO A 275 12.60 18.28 -23.83
CA PRO A 275 12.53 17.71 -22.50
C PRO A 275 11.83 18.65 -21.54
N GLU A 276 11.05 18.09 -20.63
CA GLU A 276 10.30 18.82 -19.61
C GLU A 276 10.87 18.57 -18.20
N PRO A 277 10.48 19.37 -17.19
CA PRO A 277 10.81 19.07 -15.80
C PRO A 277 10.29 17.70 -15.38
N ILE A 278 11.18 16.86 -14.84
CA ILE A 278 10.86 15.52 -14.32
C ILE A 278 11.00 15.43 -12.81
N ALA A 279 11.78 16.32 -12.21
CA ALA A 279 11.90 16.51 -10.78
C ALA A 279 12.30 17.94 -10.45
N LEU A 280 11.82 18.44 -9.32
CA LEU A 280 12.05 19.81 -8.84
C LEU A 280 12.63 19.80 -7.43
N LYS A 281 13.52 20.75 -7.15
CA LYS A 281 13.87 21.13 -5.79
C LYS A 281 13.43 22.56 -5.55
N VAL A 282 12.60 22.75 -4.55
CA VAL A 282 12.00 24.03 -4.22
C VAL A 282 12.35 24.44 -2.78
N LYS A 283 12.48 25.74 -2.54
CA LYS A 283 12.59 26.31 -1.20
C LYS A 283 11.42 27.23 -0.92
N THR A 284 11.04 27.37 0.34
CA THR A 284 9.99 28.34 0.70
C THR A 284 10.31 29.72 0.13
N ILE A 285 9.29 30.42 -0.35
CA ILE A 285 9.46 31.75 -0.97
C ILE A 285 10.17 32.76 -0.04
N VAL A 286 10.09 32.54 1.26
CA VAL A 286 10.78 33.34 2.28
C VAL A 286 12.32 33.33 2.06
N THR A 287 12.87 32.29 1.46
CA THR A 287 14.31 32.22 1.09
C THR A 287 14.72 33.39 0.19
N ALA A 288 13.83 33.88 -0.67
CA ALA A 288 14.10 35.02 -1.52
C ALA A 288 14.13 36.37 -0.77
N LEU A 289 13.74 36.39 0.51
CA LEU A 289 13.85 37.56 1.38
C LEU A 289 15.16 37.57 2.17
N ASP A 290 16.08 36.63 1.93
CA ASP A 290 17.40 36.71 2.54
C ASP A 290 18.12 38.03 2.07
N PRO A 291 18.68 38.81 3.00
CA PRO A 291 19.37 40.07 2.67
C PRO A 291 20.46 39.94 1.61
N VAL A 292 21.02 38.76 1.41
CA VAL A 292 22.05 38.51 0.37
C VAL A 292 21.54 38.84 -1.03
N TYR A 293 20.26 38.64 -1.31
CA TYR A 293 19.62 38.87 -2.61
C TYR A 293 19.10 40.30 -2.81
N TRP A 294 19.24 41.19 -1.81
CA TRP A 294 18.68 42.55 -1.83
C TRP A 294 19.72 43.67 -1.92
N ARG A 295 20.91 43.36 -2.43
CA ARG A 295 22.04 44.28 -2.48
C ARG A 295 22.16 45.07 -3.80
N SER A 296 21.51 44.58 -4.85
CA SER A 296 21.57 45.21 -6.17
C SER A 296 20.93 46.61 -6.14
N PRO A 297 21.54 47.62 -6.80
CA PRO A 297 20.96 48.96 -6.90
C PRO A 297 19.57 49.00 -7.48
N ASP A 298 19.27 48.14 -8.44
CA ASP A 298 17.93 48.02 -9.06
C ASP A 298 16.88 47.54 -8.06
N VAL A 299 17.24 46.54 -7.26
CA VAL A 299 16.37 46.01 -6.20
C VAL A 299 16.15 47.06 -5.11
N MET A 300 17.22 47.71 -4.67
CA MET A 300 17.13 48.77 -3.66
C MET A 300 16.32 49.96 -4.14
N SER A 301 16.42 50.31 -5.43
CA SER A 301 15.61 51.38 -6.01
C SER A 301 14.13 51.00 -6.10
N ALA A 302 13.79 49.70 -6.33
CA ALA A 302 12.43 49.22 -6.37
C ALA A 302 11.78 49.12 -4.98
N CYS A 303 12.60 48.92 -3.92
CA CYS A 303 12.12 48.84 -2.54
C CYS A 303 13.09 49.46 -1.53
N PRO A 304 13.16 50.78 -1.46
CA PRO A 304 14.11 51.46 -0.57
C PRO A 304 13.89 51.18 0.93
N ALA A 305 12.62 50.94 1.31
CA ALA A 305 12.25 50.68 2.70
C ALA A 305 12.58 49.25 3.18
N MET A 306 13.01 48.36 2.27
CA MET A 306 13.20 46.93 2.61
C MET A 306 14.28 46.73 3.66
N THR A 307 15.33 47.53 3.68
CA THR A 307 16.40 47.47 4.69
C THR A 307 15.89 47.57 6.14
N THR A 308 14.81 48.29 6.39
CA THR A 308 14.22 48.45 7.73
C THR A 308 12.99 47.57 7.96
N GLN A 309 12.35 47.05 6.90
CA GLN A 309 11.11 46.32 6.96
C GLN A 309 11.29 44.81 6.71
N MET A 310 12.48 44.35 6.33
CA MET A 310 12.77 42.97 5.94
C MET A 310 12.27 41.97 6.97
N THR A 311 12.68 42.10 8.22
CA THR A 311 12.32 41.17 9.30
C THR A 311 10.82 41.08 9.52
N SER A 312 10.11 42.22 9.52
CA SER A 312 8.65 42.23 9.71
C SER A 312 7.94 41.52 8.56
N LYS A 313 8.33 41.82 7.31
CA LYS A 313 7.70 41.21 6.13
C LYS A 313 8.02 39.73 6.02
N THR A 314 9.23 39.32 6.39
CA THR A 314 9.63 37.90 6.47
C THR A 314 8.75 37.14 7.46
N ASN A 315 8.56 37.66 8.68
CA ASN A 315 7.72 37.04 9.69
C ASN A 315 6.25 36.99 9.27
N ASN A 316 5.74 38.05 8.66
CA ASN A 316 4.39 38.10 8.14
C ASN A 316 4.17 37.08 7.01
N LEU A 317 5.17 36.90 6.13
CA LEU A 317 5.10 35.91 5.06
C LEU A 317 5.14 34.47 5.59
N LEU A 318 5.93 34.20 6.64
CA LEU A 318 5.91 32.92 7.35
C LEU A 318 4.51 32.64 7.94
N THR A 319 3.92 33.65 8.62
CA THR A 319 2.54 33.54 9.14
C THR A 319 1.52 33.27 8.02
N ALA A 320 1.68 33.94 6.88
CA ALA A 320 0.84 33.71 5.71
C ALA A 320 0.96 32.30 5.16
N LEU A 321 2.18 31.77 5.05
CA LEU A 321 2.42 30.40 4.60
C LEU A 321 1.78 29.37 5.51
N GLU A 322 1.84 29.57 6.83
CA GLU A 322 1.17 28.68 7.81
C GLU A 322 -0.36 28.68 7.62
N GLY A 323 -0.94 29.83 7.32
CA GLY A 323 -2.38 29.99 7.11
C GLY A 323 -2.87 29.69 5.69
N TYR A 324 -1.97 29.55 4.72
CA TYR A 324 -2.32 29.53 3.29
C TYR A 324 -3.22 28.35 2.90
N ALA A 325 -2.92 27.15 3.39
CA ALA A 325 -3.74 25.99 3.11
C ALA A 325 -5.18 26.14 3.62
N ALA A 326 -5.34 26.69 4.84
CA ALA A 326 -6.66 26.96 5.41
C ALA A 326 -7.41 28.06 4.65
N TYR A 327 -6.71 29.13 4.27
CA TYR A 327 -7.28 30.22 3.46
C TYR A 327 -7.78 29.70 2.10
N LYS A 328 -7.05 28.82 1.46
CA LYS A 328 -7.42 28.15 0.20
C LYS A 328 -8.41 27.02 0.38
N MET A 329 -8.83 26.71 1.61
CA MET A 329 -9.69 25.57 1.94
C MET A 329 -9.14 24.23 1.40
N ALA A 330 -7.80 24.08 1.39
CA ALA A 330 -7.15 22.89 0.89
C ALA A 330 -7.49 21.69 1.79
N PRO A 331 -7.99 20.58 1.26
CA PRO A 331 -8.25 19.40 2.06
C PRO A 331 -6.93 18.75 2.47
N ARG A 332 -6.91 18.17 3.67
CA ARG A 332 -5.79 17.35 4.10
C ARG A 332 -5.83 15.99 3.37
N ALA A 333 -4.71 15.56 2.83
CA ALA A 333 -4.61 14.23 2.25
C ALA A 333 -4.71 13.16 3.35
N THR A 334 -5.62 12.22 3.18
CA THR A 334 -5.83 11.10 4.08
C THR A 334 -5.99 9.83 3.26
N ASP A 335 -5.50 8.72 3.78
CA ASP A 335 -5.81 7.42 3.19
C ASP A 335 -7.07 6.87 3.85
N PRO A 336 -7.92 6.15 3.10
CA PRO A 336 -9.04 5.45 3.69
C PRO A 336 -8.52 4.39 4.65
N GLU A 337 -9.20 4.22 5.77
CA GLU A 337 -8.95 3.10 6.66
C GLU A 337 -9.45 1.83 5.96
N LEU A 338 -8.52 1.06 5.39
CA LEU A 338 -8.85 -0.17 4.68
C LEU A 338 -9.10 -1.27 5.70
N LYS A 339 -10.33 -1.37 6.17
CA LYS A 339 -10.81 -2.46 7.02
C LYS A 339 -11.51 -3.49 6.15
N ILE A 340 -10.86 -4.63 5.96
CA ILE A 340 -11.43 -5.76 5.24
C ILE A 340 -11.95 -6.75 6.28
N PRO A 341 -13.23 -7.13 6.23
CA PRO A 341 -13.73 -8.16 7.12
C PRO A 341 -12.95 -9.46 6.89
N ILE A 342 -12.42 -10.03 7.96
CA ILE A 342 -11.91 -11.40 7.94
C ILE A 342 -13.13 -12.31 8.05
N THR A 343 -13.38 -13.07 7.00
CA THR A 343 -14.45 -14.07 6.96
C THR A 343 -13.86 -15.46 7.13
N TRP A 344 -14.67 -16.40 7.58
CA TRP A 344 -14.31 -17.80 7.49
C TRP A 344 -14.14 -18.19 6.02
N PRO A 345 -13.11 -18.99 5.67
CA PRO A 345 -12.80 -19.29 4.27
C PRO A 345 -13.96 -19.91 3.49
N ALA A 346 -13.92 -19.74 2.17
CA ALA A 346 -14.90 -20.35 1.26
C ALA A 346 -14.87 -21.89 1.35
N GLY A 347 -15.99 -22.51 1.03
CA GLY A 347 -16.21 -23.95 1.11
C GLY A 347 -17.19 -24.35 2.21
N THR A 348 -17.70 -25.56 2.12
CA THR A 348 -18.47 -26.23 3.16
C THR A 348 -17.55 -27.11 4.00
N TYR A 349 -17.63 -27.03 5.32
CA TYR A 349 -16.77 -27.77 6.25
C TYR A 349 -17.29 -27.70 7.68
N GLY A 350 -16.64 -28.42 8.57
CA GLY A 350 -16.93 -28.37 10.00
C GLY A 350 -15.70 -28.07 10.85
N LEU A 351 -15.96 -27.52 12.03
CA LEU A 351 -15.01 -27.35 13.11
C LEU A 351 -15.53 -28.03 14.37
N VAL A 352 -14.61 -28.44 15.24
CA VAL A 352 -14.99 -28.92 16.58
C VAL A 352 -15.49 -27.73 17.40
N LYS A 353 -16.62 -27.89 18.07
CA LYS A 353 -17.21 -26.85 18.89
C LYS A 353 -16.41 -26.63 20.16
N SER A 354 -16.09 -25.39 20.46
CA SER A 354 -15.46 -25.02 21.73
C SER A 354 -16.49 -24.89 22.85
N THR A 355 -16.04 -24.90 24.10
CA THR A 355 -16.90 -24.59 25.27
C THR A 355 -17.48 -23.16 25.21
N SER A 356 -16.85 -22.27 24.44
CA SER A 356 -17.35 -20.91 24.17
C SER A 356 -18.45 -20.86 23.11
N GLY A 357 -18.75 -21.97 22.43
CA GLY A 357 -19.69 -22.04 21.31
C GLY A 357 -19.02 -22.19 19.95
N CYS A 358 -19.80 -22.07 18.89
CA CYS A 358 -19.28 -22.03 17.53
C CYS A 358 -18.61 -20.68 17.25
N PRO A 359 -17.59 -20.64 16.37
CA PRO A 359 -16.89 -19.40 16.06
C PRO A 359 -17.83 -18.32 15.51
N SER A 360 -17.55 -17.05 15.84
CA SER A 360 -18.25 -15.91 15.25
C SER A 360 -17.77 -15.60 13.83
N GLY A 361 -18.29 -14.58 13.17
CA GLY A 361 -17.78 -14.08 11.90
C GLY A 361 -18.75 -14.19 10.74
N ARG A 362 -20.02 -13.79 10.94
CA ARG A 362 -21.09 -13.74 9.93
C ARG A 362 -21.46 -15.07 9.28
N VAL A 363 -21.01 -16.18 9.86
CA VAL A 363 -21.35 -17.54 9.42
C VAL A 363 -22.54 -18.06 10.21
N THR A 364 -23.51 -18.65 9.53
CA THR A 364 -24.53 -19.47 10.18
C THR A 364 -23.96 -20.87 10.39
N TRP A 365 -23.56 -21.18 11.62
CA TRP A 365 -23.12 -22.51 11.98
C TRP A 365 -24.31 -23.40 12.34
N HIS A 366 -24.35 -24.58 11.74
CA HIS A 366 -25.28 -25.63 12.10
C HIS A 366 -24.64 -26.57 13.10
N GLU A 367 -25.19 -26.62 14.30
CA GLU A 367 -24.64 -27.47 15.37
C GLU A 367 -25.05 -28.92 15.23
N GLY A 368 -24.19 -29.81 15.64
CA GLY A 368 -24.43 -31.22 15.74
C GLY A 368 -23.62 -31.89 16.83
N SER A 369 -23.93 -33.11 17.14
CA SER A 369 -23.20 -33.91 18.13
C SER A 369 -23.18 -35.39 17.77
N ARG A 370 -22.09 -36.05 18.10
CA ARG A 370 -21.95 -37.51 18.11
C ARG A 370 -21.60 -37.97 19.50
N HIS A 371 -22.36 -38.91 20.04
CA HIS A 371 -22.05 -39.69 21.23
C HIS A 371 -21.56 -41.05 20.80
N GLN A 372 -20.38 -41.41 21.30
CA GLN A 372 -19.74 -42.71 21.12
C GLN A 372 -19.71 -43.43 22.45
N ASP A 373 -20.33 -44.58 22.47
CA ASP A 373 -20.28 -45.55 23.54
C ASP A 373 -19.01 -46.39 23.29
N THR A 374 -18.02 -46.21 24.12
CA THR A 374 -16.75 -46.90 24.02
C THR A 374 -16.74 -48.16 24.88
N GLU A 375 -15.60 -48.76 25.16
CA GLU A 375 -15.53 -50.01 25.88
C GLU A 375 -16.09 -49.95 27.30
N ASP A 376 -16.98 -50.88 27.69
CA ASP A 376 -17.59 -50.99 29.03
C ASP A 376 -16.64 -51.57 30.10
N THR A 377 -15.61 -52.31 29.69
CA THR A 377 -14.69 -53.01 30.60
C THR A 377 -13.26 -52.46 30.50
N ASN A 378 -12.67 -52.11 31.64
CA ASN A 378 -11.33 -51.51 31.70
C ASN A 378 -11.20 -50.12 31.07
N ASN A 379 -12.25 -49.41 30.94
CA ASN A 379 -12.41 -48.10 30.29
C ASN A 379 -11.28 -47.11 30.64
N LYS A 380 -10.57 -46.62 29.60
CA LYS A 380 -9.42 -45.75 29.74
C LYS A 380 -9.50 -44.50 28.87
N ASN A 381 -10.70 -44.16 28.42
CA ASN A 381 -10.85 -42.86 27.75
C ASN A 381 -10.13 -41.78 28.53
N SER A 382 -9.41 -40.95 27.84
CA SER A 382 -8.64 -39.86 28.47
C SER A 382 -8.63 -38.61 27.63
N TRP A 383 -8.41 -37.49 28.28
CA TRP A 383 -8.43 -36.16 27.65
C TRP A 383 -7.52 -35.17 28.38
N SER A 384 -7.20 -34.07 27.70
CA SER A 384 -6.44 -32.96 28.28
C SER A 384 -7.18 -32.34 29.48
N ASN A 385 -6.42 -31.89 30.47
CA ASN A 385 -6.94 -31.12 31.61
C ASN A 385 -6.16 -29.81 31.77
N PRO A 386 -6.79 -28.61 31.64
CA PRO A 386 -8.17 -28.40 31.23
C PRO A 386 -8.44 -28.77 29.77
N ILE A 387 -9.69 -29.06 29.43
CA ILE A 387 -10.18 -29.26 28.07
C ILE A 387 -11.19 -28.17 27.71
N HIS A 388 -11.09 -27.64 26.47
CA HIS A 388 -11.95 -26.59 25.96
C HIS A 388 -12.86 -27.07 24.81
N ILE A 389 -12.77 -28.35 24.43
CA ILE A 389 -13.69 -28.97 23.50
C ILE A 389 -15.07 -29.08 24.17
N SER A 390 -16.11 -28.63 23.46
CA SER A 390 -17.49 -28.79 23.91
C SER A 390 -17.93 -30.24 23.74
N GLY A 391 -18.33 -30.86 24.85
CA GLY A 391 -18.73 -32.24 24.86
C GLY A 391 -18.96 -32.76 26.27
N ARG A 392 -19.13 -34.07 26.35
CA ARG A 392 -19.17 -34.84 27.61
C ARG A 392 -18.15 -35.95 27.47
N PHE A 393 -17.24 -36.03 28.44
CA PHE A 393 -16.16 -36.99 28.40
C PHE A 393 -16.18 -37.84 29.66
N HIS A 394 -16.42 -39.09 29.49
CA HIS A 394 -16.40 -40.08 30.54
C HIS A 394 -15.45 -41.22 30.17
N LYS A 395 -15.23 -42.09 31.09
CA LYS A 395 -14.30 -43.20 30.92
C LYS A 395 -14.82 -44.25 29.94
N ASP A 396 -16.12 -44.32 29.80
CA ASP A 396 -16.90 -45.30 29.06
C ASP A 396 -17.69 -44.68 27.91
N ASP A 397 -17.79 -43.38 27.81
CA ASP A 397 -18.44 -42.67 26.72
C ASP A 397 -17.80 -41.33 26.38
N MET A 398 -17.92 -40.91 25.14
CA MET A 398 -17.40 -39.65 24.62
C MET A 398 -18.44 -38.95 23.77
N THR A 399 -18.79 -37.73 24.09
CA THR A 399 -19.64 -36.90 23.22
C THR A 399 -18.81 -35.72 22.69
N MET A 400 -18.79 -35.55 21.37
CA MET A 400 -18.16 -34.43 20.72
C MET A 400 -19.19 -33.60 19.95
N ASN A 401 -19.11 -32.28 20.09
CA ASN A 401 -19.99 -31.34 19.42
C ASN A 401 -19.29 -30.65 18.23
N PHE A 402 -20.05 -30.34 17.19
CA PHE A 402 -19.59 -29.81 15.92
C PHE A 402 -20.27 -28.51 15.56
N CYS A 403 -19.57 -27.70 14.78
CA CYS A 403 -20.04 -26.49 14.11
C CYS A 403 -19.86 -26.67 12.60
N MET A 404 -20.95 -26.82 11.86
CA MET A 404 -20.94 -27.13 10.43
C MET A 404 -21.29 -25.89 9.62
N LYS A 405 -20.45 -25.50 8.67
CA LYS A 405 -20.70 -24.43 7.71
C LYS A 405 -21.30 -25.01 6.43
N GLY A 406 -22.57 -24.69 6.16
CA GLY A 406 -23.30 -25.19 4.98
C GLY A 406 -23.20 -24.29 3.74
N ASP A 407 -22.91 -23.01 3.92
CA ASP A 407 -22.83 -22.05 2.82
C ASP A 407 -21.43 -22.05 2.18
N GLU A 408 -21.35 -22.28 0.88
CA GLU A 408 -20.10 -22.29 0.12
C GLU A 408 -19.39 -20.92 0.20
N THR A 409 -20.15 -19.86 -0.01
CA THR A 409 -19.65 -18.47 0.01
C THR A 409 -20.59 -17.60 0.83
N ILE A 410 -20.03 -16.76 1.71
CA ILE A 410 -20.79 -15.86 2.60
C ILE A 410 -20.71 -14.43 2.10
N SER A 411 -19.59 -14.03 1.55
CA SER A 411 -19.32 -12.66 1.09
C SER A 411 -18.35 -12.61 -0.08
N VAL A 412 -18.27 -11.46 -0.74
CA VAL A 412 -17.29 -11.19 -1.79
C VAL A 412 -15.85 -11.12 -1.25
N PHE A 413 -15.69 -11.08 0.07
CA PHE A 413 -14.39 -11.07 0.74
C PHE A 413 -13.90 -12.46 1.16
N ASP A 414 -14.70 -13.50 0.91
CA ASP A 414 -14.31 -14.86 1.25
C ASP A 414 -13.07 -15.27 0.44
N VAL A 415 -12.08 -15.78 1.16
CA VAL A 415 -10.82 -16.28 0.59
C VAL A 415 -10.79 -17.81 0.72
N ASN A 416 -9.91 -18.45 -0.03
CA ASN A 416 -9.64 -19.86 0.17
C ASN A 416 -8.92 -20.08 1.51
N TRP A 417 -9.03 -21.27 2.05
CA TRP A 417 -8.24 -21.67 3.20
C TRP A 417 -6.75 -21.41 2.96
N PRO A 418 -6.04 -20.77 3.89
CA PRO A 418 -4.62 -20.47 3.73
C PRO A 418 -3.76 -21.75 3.75
N ALA A 419 -2.65 -21.76 3.03
CA ALA A 419 -1.67 -22.85 3.06
C ALA A 419 -1.13 -23.04 4.49
N GLY A 420 -0.99 -24.30 4.93
CA GLY A 420 -0.60 -24.61 6.31
C GLY A 420 -0.43 -26.11 6.57
N ASP A 421 -0.42 -26.49 7.85
CA ASP A 421 -0.32 -27.88 8.32
C ASP A 421 -1.43 -28.14 9.36
N TYR A 422 -2.65 -28.46 8.89
CA TYR A 422 -3.83 -28.66 9.74
C TYR A 422 -4.94 -29.41 9.02
N CYS A 423 -5.93 -29.91 9.79
CA CYS A 423 -7.15 -30.50 9.26
C CYS A 423 -8.40 -29.82 9.80
N ILE A 424 -9.51 -29.99 9.04
CA ILE A 424 -10.87 -29.61 9.36
C ILE A 424 -11.81 -30.80 9.11
N LEU A 425 -13.01 -30.74 9.65
CA LEU A 425 -14.03 -31.75 9.37
C LEU A 425 -14.56 -31.59 7.93
N LYS A 426 -14.67 -32.69 7.22
CA LYS A 426 -15.23 -32.71 5.87
C LYS A 426 -16.75 -32.55 5.93
N TYR A 427 -17.29 -31.65 5.06
CA TYR A 427 -18.72 -31.50 4.84
C TYR A 427 -18.95 -31.15 3.37
N GLY A 428 -19.30 -32.19 2.57
CA GLY A 428 -19.29 -32.08 1.11
C GLY A 428 -17.90 -32.25 0.50
N ASN A 429 -17.50 -31.35 -0.37
CA ASN A 429 -16.17 -31.42 -0.99
C ASN A 429 -15.10 -30.74 -0.13
N CYS A 430 -13.93 -31.33 -0.03
CA CYS A 430 -12.80 -30.65 0.60
C CYS A 430 -12.47 -29.37 -0.15
N PRO A 431 -12.22 -28.26 0.58
CA PRO A 431 -11.79 -27.01 -0.04
C PRO A 431 -10.47 -27.17 -0.81
N THR A 432 -10.22 -26.28 -1.77
CA THR A 432 -9.01 -26.33 -2.60
C THR A 432 -7.75 -26.35 -1.75
N GLY A 433 -6.83 -27.27 -2.06
CA GLY A 433 -5.56 -27.46 -1.36
C GLY A 433 -5.61 -28.50 -0.24
N PHE A 434 -6.78 -29.06 0.06
CA PHE A 434 -6.91 -30.16 1.03
C PHE A 434 -7.02 -31.52 0.36
N ALA A 435 -6.44 -32.52 1.00
CA ALA A 435 -6.66 -33.93 0.70
C ALA A 435 -7.66 -34.54 1.69
N SER A 436 -8.49 -35.47 1.21
CA SER A 436 -9.49 -36.16 2.03
C SER A 436 -8.94 -37.41 2.69
N GLY A 437 -9.42 -37.70 3.88
CA GLY A 437 -9.19 -38.95 4.58
C GLY A 437 -10.25 -39.20 5.65
N SER A 438 -10.13 -40.26 6.40
CA SER A 438 -11.10 -40.67 7.42
C SER A 438 -10.47 -41.40 8.58
N ILE A 439 -11.13 -41.37 9.71
CA ILE A 439 -10.91 -42.21 10.88
C ILE A 439 -12.17 -42.97 11.18
N TYR A 440 -12.01 -44.22 11.50
CA TYR A 440 -13.10 -45.16 11.83
C TYR A 440 -12.85 -45.74 13.21
N TRP A 441 -13.79 -45.53 14.11
CA TRP A 441 -13.88 -46.10 15.46
C TRP A 441 -14.81 -47.30 15.45
N ASP A 442 -14.35 -48.41 15.96
CA ASP A 442 -15.12 -49.61 16.19
C ASP A 442 -15.69 -49.53 17.60
N ASP A 443 -16.79 -48.75 17.73
CA ASP A 443 -17.43 -48.46 19.03
C ASP A 443 -18.03 -49.76 19.67
N GLU A 444 -18.44 -49.71 20.92
CA GLU A 444 -18.92 -50.86 21.71
C GLU A 444 -19.80 -51.86 20.95
N ASP A 445 -19.45 -53.14 20.99
CA ASP A 445 -20.09 -54.22 20.29
C ASP A 445 -21.36 -54.76 21.00
N ILE A 446 -21.41 -54.64 22.34
CA ILE A 446 -22.49 -55.18 23.16
C ILE A 446 -23.14 -54.03 23.92
N HIS A 447 -24.47 -53.89 23.80
CA HIS A 447 -25.23 -52.81 24.45
C HIS A 447 -24.89 -51.39 23.97
N ASN A 448 -24.47 -51.25 22.74
CA ASN A 448 -24.10 -49.96 22.15
C ASN A 448 -25.22 -48.90 22.24
N HIS A 449 -24.91 -47.78 22.84
CA HIS A 449 -25.79 -46.62 23.07
C HIS A 449 -25.42 -45.41 22.22
N ASN A 450 -24.71 -45.61 21.10
CA ASN A 450 -24.38 -44.54 20.18
C ASN A 450 -25.60 -43.75 19.74
N TYR A 451 -25.46 -42.43 19.72
CA TYR A 451 -26.50 -41.55 19.15
C TYR A 451 -25.88 -40.28 18.55
N GLN A 452 -26.65 -39.62 17.72
CA GLN A 452 -26.26 -38.36 17.10
C GLN A 452 -27.43 -37.39 17.03
N SER A 453 -27.10 -36.10 16.89
CA SER A 453 -28.08 -35.05 16.66
C SER A 453 -27.54 -33.90 15.82
N GLY A 454 -28.42 -33.16 15.15
CA GLY A 454 -28.08 -31.97 14.39
C GLY A 454 -27.28 -32.26 13.12
N SER A 455 -26.43 -31.33 12.74
CA SER A 455 -25.58 -31.40 11.53
C SER A 455 -24.25 -32.05 11.84
N LEU A 456 -23.93 -33.13 11.15
CA LEU A 456 -22.69 -33.89 11.33
C LEU A 456 -21.71 -33.67 10.18
N PRO A 457 -20.40 -33.89 10.39
CA PRO A 457 -19.47 -34.02 9.28
C PRO A 457 -19.81 -35.21 8.37
N ASP A 458 -19.24 -35.25 7.19
CA ASP A 458 -19.35 -36.43 6.34
C ASP A 458 -18.76 -37.64 7.08
N GLY A 459 -19.40 -38.79 6.91
CA GLY A 459 -18.99 -40.01 7.60
C GLY A 459 -20.07 -41.07 7.66
N GLU A 460 -19.93 -42.00 8.57
CA GLU A 460 -20.90 -43.03 8.93
C GLU A 460 -21.15 -42.99 10.44
N PHE A 461 -22.43 -42.91 10.85
CA PHE A 461 -22.83 -42.70 12.24
C PHE A 461 -23.94 -43.69 12.60
N ASP A 462 -23.57 -44.93 12.63
CA ASP A 462 -24.50 -46.04 13.01
C ASP A 462 -24.05 -46.67 14.33
N ARG A 463 -23.86 -47.97 14.37
CA ARG A 463 -23.30 -48.70 15.50
C ARG A 463 -21.86 -48.28 15.76
N ASN A 464 -21.11 -47.98 14.71
CA ASN A 464 -19.73 -47.50 14.73
C ASN A 464 -19.67 -46.05 14.25
N THR A 465 -18.51 -45.45 14.37
CA THR A 465 -18.31 -44.06 13.98
C THR A 465 -17.23 -43.95 12.90
N ARG A 466 -17.54 -43.33 11.75
CA ARG A 466 -16.53 -42.88 10.80
C ARG A 466 -16.71 -41.39 10.62
N ILE A 467 -15.64 -40.63 10.75
CA ILE A 467 -15.61 -39.20 10.45
C ILE A 467 -14.61 -38.97 9.30
N ASP A 468 -15.06 -38.21 8.31
CA ASP A 468 -14.23 -37.81 7.19
C ASP A 468 -13.61 -36.43 7.47
N PHE A 469 -12.35 -36.25 7.03
CA PHE A 469 -11.55 -35.07 7.25
C PHE A 469 -11.03 -34.49 5.94
N CYS A 470 -10.70 -33.21 5.96
CA CYS A 470 -9.95 -32.51 4.95
C CYS A 470 -8.66 -31.98 5.59
N CYS A 471 -7.49 -32.41 5.10
CA CYS A 471 -6.19 -32.04 5.67
C CYS A 471 -5.28 -31.42 4.60
N ARG A 472 -4.44 -30.50 5.03
CA ARG A 472 -3.41 -29.91 4.18
C ARG A 472 -2.08 -29.82 4.93
N GLY A 473 -0.96 -30.02 4.21
CA GLY A 473 0.40 -29.94 4.75
C GLY A 473 1.34 -29.26 3.76
N ASP A 474 0.86 -28.21 3.12
CA ASP A 474 1.55 -27.50 2.01
C ASP A 474 2.32 -26.25 2.46
N SER A 475 2.36 -25.98 3.78
CA SER A 475 3.21 -24.95 4.39
C SER A 475 3.70 -25.38 5.77
N LEU A 476 4.62 -24.60 6.35
CA LEU A 476 5.11 -24.84 7.71
C LEU A 476 4.12 -24.29 8.73
N PRO A 477 3.88 -24.98 9.86
CA PRO A 477 2.97 -24.49 10.90
C PRO A 477 3.46 -23.19 11.56
N THR A 478 4.74 -22.86 11.44
CA THR A 478 5.32 -21.59 11.92
C THR A 478 5.00 -20.39 11.02
N HIS A 479 4.50 -20.61 9.81
CA HIS A 479 3.97 -19.52 8.97
C HIS A 479 2.56 -19.22 9.43
N GLU A 480 2.36 -18.06 10.06
CA GLU A 480 1.07 -17.64 10.57
C GLU A 480 0.01 -17.57 9.47
N ILE A 481 -1.17 -18.10 9.74
CA ILE A 481 -2.34 -17.98 8.88
C ILE A 481 -3.35 -16.98 9.48
N PHE A 482 -4.16 -16.37 8.61
CA PHE A 482 -5.17 -15.39 9.01
C PHE A 482 -6.56 -16.04 8.99
N LEU A 483 -7.19 -16.11 10.16
CA LEU A 483 -8.56 -16.57 10.36
C LEU A 483 -9.29 -15.61 11.31
N PRO A 484 -10.64 -15.63 11.38
CA PRO A 484 -11.37 -14.83 12.34
C PRO A 484 -10.95 -15.13 13.78
N THR A 485 -10.63 -14.09 14.55
CA THR A 485 -10.05 -14.20 15.90
C THR A 485 -10.99 -13.73 17.01
N GLU A 486 -12.27 -13.52 16.73
CA GLU A 486 -13.22 -12.95 17.68
C GLU A 486 -13.56 -13.92 18.81
N GLN A 487 -13.64 -15.21 18.49
CA GLN A 487 -13.92 -16.27 19.45
C GLN A 487 -12.93 -17.42 19.30
N PRO A 488 -12.73 -18.20 20.39
CA PRO A 488 -11.92 -19.40 20.32
C PRO A 488 -12.47 -20.43 19.34
N PHE A 489 -11.58 -21.20 18.72
CA PHE A 489 -11.92 -22.28 17.82
C PHE A 489 -10.86 -23.39 17.83
N PHE A 490 -11.15 -24.48 17.13
CA PHE A 490 -10.24 -25.61 16.96
C PHE A 490 -9.91 -25.86 15.50
N LEU A 491 -8.65 -26.21 15.24
CA LEU A 491 -8.24 -27.00 14.08
C LEU A 491 -7.63 -28.30 14.59
N PHE A 492 -7.65 -29.34 13.76
CA PHE A 492 -6.92 -30.56 14.10
C PHE A 492 -5.44 -30.39 13.76
N LYS A 493 -4.58 -30.91 14.62
CA LYS A 493 -3.17 -31.09 14.31
C LYS A 493 -3.02 -32.11 13.18
N TYR A 494 -2.11 -31.86 12.24
CA TYR A 494 -1.89 -32.78 11.12
C TYR A 494 -0.54 -33.50 11.24
N ASN A 495 0.54 -32.98 10.61
CA ASN A 495 1.80 -33.71 10.59
C ASN A 495 2.79 -33.26 11.67
N ARG A 496 2.73 -32.02 12.08
CA ARG A 496 3.74 -31.35 12.92
C ARG A 496 3.12 -30.72 14.15
N GLU A 497 3.63 -29.56 14.54
CA GLU A 497 3.08 -28.74 15.62
C GLU A 497 1.76 -28.08 15.19
N CYS A 498 1.03 -27.54 16.12
CA CYS A 498 -0.17 -26.74 15.82
C CYS A 498 0.16 -25.55 14.92
N GLN A 499 -0.63 -25.39 13.87
CA GLN A 499 -0.53 -24.26 12.95
C GLN A 499 -0.65 -22.94 13.71
N LEU A 500 0.26 -21.98 13.51
CA LEU A 500 0.12 -20.64 14.09
C LEU A 500 -0.96 -19.83 13.38
N VAL A 501 -1.82 -19.18 14.17
CA VAL A 501 -2.84 -18.24 13.72
C VAL A 501 -2.51 -16.84 14.23
N HIS A 502 -2.43 -15.89 13.32
CA HIS A 502 -2.05 -14.52 13.66
C HIS A 502 -2.97 -13.90 14.72
N GLY A 503 -2.37 -13.34 15.78
CA GLY A 503 -3.08 -12.70 16.89
C GLY A 503 -3.78 -13.64 17.86
N MET A 504 -3.51 -14.95 17.79
CA MET A 504 -4.02 -15.94 18.74
C MET A 504 -2.90 -16.73 19.41
N ALA A 505 -3.11 -17.06 20.67
CA ALA A 505 -2.36 -18.10 21.33
C ALA A 505 -2.93 -19.47 20.94
N VAL A 506 -2.09 -20.49 20.93
CA VAL A 506 -2.51 -21.85 20.64
C VAL A 506 -2.10 -22.80 21.77
N ARG A 507 -2.99 -23.72 22.09
CA ARG A 507 -2.75 -24.79 23.04
C ARG A 507 -3.16 -26.13 22.40
N GLU A 508 -2.27 -27.11 22.49
CA GLU A 508 -2.57 -28.46 22.06
C GLU A 508 -3.39 -29.19 23.13
N GLU A 509 -4.49 -29.79 22.72
CA GLU A 509 -5.36 -30.65 23.53
C GLU A 509 -5.54 -31.99 22.83
N TYR A 510 -5.91 -33.02 23.56
CA TYR A 510 -6.19 -34.34 23.00
C TYR A 510 -7.44 -34.97 23.58
N LEU A 511 -8.03 -35.85 22.77
CA LEU A 511 -9.01 -36.86 23.18
C LEU A 511 -8.46 -38.23 22.78
N ALA A 512 -8.53 -39.21 23.67
CA ALA A 512 -8.15 -40.58 23.44
C ALA A 512 -9.34 -41.49 23.74
N TRP A 513 -9.74 -42.24 22.75
CA TRP A 513 -10.81 -43.25 22.82
C TRP A 513 -10.19 -44.60 23.12
N ASP A 514 -10.76 -45.34 24.08
CA ASP A 514 -10.45 -46.72 24.41
C ASP A 514 -11.61 -47.57 23.91
N ASP A 515 -11.50 -47.96 22.64
CA ASP A 515 -12.45 -48.79 21.91
C ASP A 515 -11.85 -50.17 21.55
N ASP A 516 -10.88 -50.61 22.36
CA ASP A 516 -10.17 -51.90 22.21
C ASP A 516 -11.03 -53.07 22.76
N ASP A 517 -12.07 -53.40 22.05
CA ASP A 517 -12.83 -54.62 22.32
C ASP A 517 -12.19 -55.91 21.73
N PHE A 518 -12.83 -57.04 21.86
CA PHE A 518 -12.29 -58.35 21.47
C PHE A 518 -12.04 -58.49 19.95
N ALA A 519 -12.65 -57.68 19.10
CA ALA A 519 -12.58 -57.74 17.64
C ALA A 519 -12.31 -56.42 16.96
N ASN A 520 -11.59 -55.52 17.62
CA ASN A 520 -11.33 -54.13 17.19
C ASN A 520 -10.92 -54.03 15.73
N ARG A 521 -11.59 -53.11 14.97
CA ARG A 521 -11.39 -52.83 13.55
C ARG A 521 -11.07 -51.38 13.28
N ASP A 522 -10.56 -50.69 14.27
CA ASP A 522 -10.09 -49.32 14.12
C ASP A 522 -9.17 -49.14 12.93
N ARG A 523 -9.33 -48.08 12.19
CA ARG A 523 -8.55 -47.82 11.02
C ARG A 523 -8.57 -46.37 10.59
N THR A 524 -7.53 -45.95 9.96
CA THR A 524 -7.42 -44.66 9.30
C THR A 524 -7.25 -44.81 7.80
N SER A 525 -7.62 -43.80 7.02
CA SER A 525 -7.46 -43.80 5.57
C SER A 525 -7.22 -42.38 5.05
N GLY A 526 -6.35 -42.25 4.05
CA GLY A 526 -6.06 -40.97 3.42
C GLY A 526 -5.44 -39.93 4.34
N ALA A 527 -5.69 -38.66 4.07
CA ALA A 527 -5.20 -37.55 4.89
C ALA A 527 -6.14 -37.33 6.10
N HIS A 528 -5.65 -37.60 7.30
CA HIS A 528 -6.43 -37.52 8.54
C HIS A 528 -5.63 -36.78 9.62
N PRO A 529 -6.27 -36.28 10.69
CA PRO A 529 -5.60 -35.68 11.84
C PRO A 529 -4.49 -36.56 12.42
N PHE A 530 -3.53 -35.93 13.07
CA PHE A 530 -2.48 -36.65 13.79
C PHE A 530 -3.10 -37.55 14.86
N ASP A 531 -2.76 -38.82 14.80
CA ASP A 531 -3.29 -39.88 15.64
C ASP A 531 -2.10 -40.72 16.17
N ASP A 532 -1.93 -40.76 17.47
CA ASP A 532 -0.90 -41.52 18.17
C ASP A 532 -1.48 -42.56 19.15
N GLY A 533 -2.77 -42.91 19.01
CA GLY A 533 -3.47 -43.87 19.83
C GLY A 533 -3.00 -45.31 19.67
N GLY A 534 -2.30 -45.59 18.57
CA GLY A 534 -1.78 -46.91 18.25
C GLY A 534 -2.61 -47.66 17.22
N SER A 535 -2.59 -49.02 17.27
CA SER A 535 -3.26 -49.85 16.25
C SER A 535 -4.67 -50.29 16.64
N LYS A 536 -5.13 -49.97 17.85
CA LYS A 536 -6.37 -50.42 18.44
C LYS A 536 -7.21 -49.34 19.10
N ASN A 537 -6.67 -48.16 19.24
CA ASN A 537 -7.30 -47.02 19.85
C ASN A 537 -6.95 -45.75 19.07
N HIS A 538 -7.78 -44.73 19.13
CA HIS A 538 -7.49 -43.45 18.52
C HIS A 538 -7.17 -42.40 19.59
N ARG A 539 -6.13 -41.60 19.33
CA ARG A 539 -5.79 -40.42 20.12
C ARG A 539 -5.55 -39.25 19.21
N LEU A 540 -6.56 -38.39 19.11
CA LEU A 540 -6.51 -37.23 18.24
C LEU A 540 -6.04 -35.98 18.98
N HIS A 541 -5.28 -35.17 18.27
CA HIS A 541 -4.74 -33.91 18.76
C HIS A 541 -5.43 -32.73 18.12
N PHE A 542 -5.82 -31.77 18.97
CA PHE A 542 -6.60 -30.57 18.64
C PHE A 542 -5.81 -29.33 19.00
N CYS A 543 -5.78 -28.36 18.12
CA CYS A 543 -5.17 -27.06 18.36
C CYS A 543 -6.26 -26.07 18.77
N TYR A 544 -6.29 -25.72 20.05
CA TYR A 544 -7.20 -24.72 20.62
C TYR A 544 -6.62 -23.34 20.47
N TYR A 545 -7.32 -22.47 19.72
CA TYR A 545 -6.94 -21.09 19.50
C TYR A 545 -7.79 -20.17 20.35
N TYR A 546 -7.14 -19.22 21.04
CA TYR A 546 -7.80 -18.28 21.93
C TYR A 546 -7.03 -16.94 21.97
N LYS A 547 -7.71 -15.86 22.36
CA LYS A 547 -7.03 -14.59 22.61
C LYS A 547 -6.23 -14.67 23.91
N PRO A 548 -4.93 -14.27 23.89
CA PRO A 548 -4.09 -14.28 25.08
C PRO A 548 -4.53 -13.28 26.15
#